data_71f0979a8a1a4a67e38d516a568acd08
#
_entry.id   71f0979a8a1a4a67e38d516a568acd08
#
_cell.length_a   1.000
_cell.length_b   1.000
_cell.length_c   1.000
_cell.angle_alpha   90.00
_cell.angle_beta   90.00
_cell.angle_gamma   90.00
#
_symmetry.space_group_name_H-M   'P 1'
#
loop_
_entity.id
_entity.type
_entity.pdbx_description
1 polymer ?
#
loop_
_entity_poly.entity_id
_entity_poly.type
_entity_poly.pdbx_seq_one_letter_code
_entity_poly.pdbx_strand_id
1 'polypeptide(L)'
;MGGAGKLLLRQPAAMQQLPLGVRIPDRAVFESFLPGRNLQAVEHALRVASGAATGATWICGPAAAGKTHLLQAVCARVGESGGRAGYFPLAQLASLGAGVLEGLTLLECVCLDDLDHVAGELEWERALFAVLREIQEKEGRLVVAAKAPPALLSWKLPDLGSRFTAAAIFQLRELDEREQQEALQLRARLRGFELPDDTSRWLQRRFPRDMRTMYELLDTLDEAALVAQRRLTVPFIRSVLKE
;
A
#
# COMPACT_ATOMS: atom_id res chain seq x y z
N MET A 1 49.78 -29.61 -46.59
CA MET A 1 49.89 -28.16 -46.32
C MET A 1 48.59 -27.73 -45.75
N GLY A 2 48.54 -27.49 -44.45
CA GLY A 2 47.36 -27.20 -43.69
C GLY A 2 47.01 -25.72 -43.70
N GLY A 3 45.73 -25.45 -43.87
CA GLY A 3 45.14 -24.14 -43.65
C GLY A 3 44.19 -24.19 -42.45
N ALA A 4 44.67 -23.75 -41.29
CA ALA A 4 43.87 -23.64 -40.08
C ALA A 4 43.01 -22.40 -40.17
N GLY A 5 41.71 -22.57 -40.39
CA GLY A 5 40.70 -21.51 -40.27
C GLY A 5 40.51 -21.13 -38.81
N LYS A 6 40.91 -19.92 -38.43
CA LYS A 6 40.62 -19.33 -37.13
C LYS A 6 39.12 -19.03 -37.04
N LEU A 7 38.44 -19.78 -36.18
CA LEU A 7 37.07 -19.52 -35.74
C LEU A 7 37.08 -18.28 -34.82
N LEU A 8 36.67 -17.13 -35.37
CA LEU A 8 36.45 -15.92 -34.58
C LEU A 8 35.18 -16.08 -33.75
N LEU A 9 35.35 -16.41 -32.48
CA LEU A 9 34.27 -16.33 -31.49
C LEU A 9 33.80 -14.87 -31.36
N ARG A 10 32.63 -14.61 -31.88
CA ARG A 10 31.92 -13.34 -31.60
C ARG A 10 31.61 -13.29 -30.11
N GLN A 11 32.21 -12.34 -29.42
CA GLN A 11 31.80 -11.98 -28.06
C GLN A 11 30.33 -11.50 -28.09
N PRO A 12 29.50 -11.96 -27.14
CA PRO A 12 28.15 -11.44 -27.02
C PRO A 12 28.23 -9.94 -26.67
N ALA A 13 27.46 -9.12 -27.41
CA ALA A 13 27.32 -7.70 -27.13
C ALA A 13 26.88 -7.53 -25.67
N ALA A 14 27.65 -6.76 -24.90
CA ALA A 14 27.26 -6.37 -23.57
C ALA A 14 25.87 -5.75 -23.63
N MET A 15 24.88 -6.39 -22.98
CA MET A 15 23.57 -5.80 -22.75
C MET A 15 23.81 -4.55 -21.92
N GLN A 16 23.75 -3.38 -22.56
CA GLN A 16 23.60 -2.12 -21.84
C GLN A 16 22.31 -2.22 -21.05
N GLN A 17 22.42 -2.45 -19.75
CA GLN A 17 21.33 -2.19 -18.81
C GLN A 17 21.03 -0.69 -18.94
N LEU A 18 19.95 -0.35 -19.62
CA LEU A 18 19.34 0.97 -19.50
C LEU A 18 19.01 1.13 -18.01
N PRO A 19 19.50 2.17 -17.33
CA PRO A 19 19.01 2.49 -16.02
C PRO A 19 17.53 2.80 -16.21
N LEU A 20 16.65 1.86 -15.89
CA LEU A 20 15.24 2.12 -15.69
C LEU A 20 15.19 3.13 -14.56
N GLY A 21 14.97 4.39 -14.91
CA GLY A 21 14.59 5.44 -13.99
C GLY A 21 13.17 5.21 -13.47
N VAL A 22 12.90 3.98 -13.00
CA VAL A 22 11.73 3.67 -12.22
C VAL A 22 11.99 4.32 -10.86
N ARG A 23 11.57 5.58 -10.69
CA ARG A 23 11.29 6.09 -9.37
C ARG A 23 10.26 5.13 -8.78
N ILE A 24 10.70 4.35 -7.81
CA ILE A 24 9.78 3.58 -6.97
C ILE A 24 8.88 4.64 -6.33
N PRO A 25 7.55 4.62 -6.57
CA PRO A 25 6.64 5.52 -5.86
C PRO A 25 6.97 5.42 -4.38
N ASP A 26 6.86 6.50 -3.63
CA ASP A 26 7.12 6.49 -2.19
C ASP A 26 6.58 5.20 -1.61
N ARG A 27 7.47 4.36 -1.12
CA ARG A 27 7.05 3.09 -0.53
C ARG A 27 6.09 3.44 0.58
N ALA A 28 4.90 2.90 0.50
CA ALA A 28 4.00 2.91 1.62
C ALA A 28 4.64 2.07 2.72
N VAL A 29 5.28 2.75 3.67
CA VAL A 29 5.98 2.17 4.83
C VAL A 29 5.39 2.75 6.10
N PHE A 30 5.60 2.09 7.24
CA PHE A 30 5.07 2.58 8.52
C PHE A 30 5.59 3.98 8.88
N GLU A 31 6.83 4.30 8.53
CA GLU A 31 7.48 5.59 8.79
C GLU A 31 6.79 6.75 8.06
N SER A 32 6.15 6.48 6.92
CA SER A 32 5.40 7.48 6.15
C SER A 32 3.89 7.51 6.49
N PHE A 33 3.43 6.64 7.38
CA PHE A 33 2.05 6.63 7.86
C PHE A 33 1.92 7.50 9.11
N LEU A 34 1.14 8.57 9.05
CA LEU A 34 0.79 9.33 10.26
C LEU A 34 -0.30 8.56 11.04
N PRO A 35 0.00 8.02 12.23
CA PRO A 35 -1.00 7.23 12.96
C PRO A 35 -2.22 8.06 13.39
N GLY A 36 -2.02 9.26 13.91
CA GLY A 36 -3.09 10.10 14.44
C GLY A 36 -4.00 9.29 15.38
N ARG A 37 -5.30 9.40 15.15
CA ARG A 37 -6.32 8.62 15.89
C ARG A 37 -6.42 7.14 15.50
N ASN A 38 -5.57 6.66 14.58
CA ASN A 38 -5.49 5.26 14.12
C ASN A 38 -4.34 4.48 14.77
N LEU A 39 -3.75 4.99 15.85
CA LEU A 39 -2.56 4.42 16.50
C LEU A 39 -2.71 2.93 16.81
N GLN A 40 -3.85 2.51 17.36
CA GLN A 40 -4.09 1.09 17.71
C GLN A 40 -4.04 0.16 16.48
N ALA A 41 -4.57 0.61 15.32
CA ALA A 41 -4.50 -0.14 14.07
C ALA A 41 -3.05 -0.27 13.58
N VAL A 42 -2.27 0.82 13.68
CA VAL A 42 -0.85 0.83 13.28
C VAL A 42 -0.02 -0.06 14.17
N GLU A 43 -0.19 0.01 15.49
CA GLU A 43 0.50 -0.84 16.45
C GLU A 43 0.19 -2.33 16.24
N HIS A 44 -1.08 -2.66 15.96
CA HIS A 44 -1.46 -4.03 15.63
C HIS A 44 -0.84 -4.48 14.30
N ALA A 45 -0.87 -3.64 13.27
CA ALA A 45 -0.25 -3.94 11.97
C ALA A 45 1.27 -4.17 12.09
N LEU A 46 1.96 -3.42 12.96
CA LEU A 46 3.37 -3.67 13.30
C LEU A 46 3.58 -5.03 13.96
N ARG A 47 2.67 -5.44 14.86
CA ARG A 47 2.71 -6.78 15.47
C ARG A 47 2.47 -7.89 14.45
N VAL A 48 1.55 -7.67 13.50
CA VAL A 48 1.36 -8.59 12.37
C VAL A 48 2.64 -8.65 11.53
N ALA A 49 3.21 -7.52 11.16
CA ALA A 49 4.42 -7.47 10.33
C ALA A 49 5.62 -8.18 10.99
N SER A 50 5.78 -8.05 12.32
CA SER A 50 6.84 -8.72 13.08
C SER A 50 6.57 -10.20 13.38
N GLY A 51 5.39 -10.73 13.06
CA GLY A 51 4.98 -12.09 13.44
C GLY A 51 4.51 -12.23 14.90
N ALA A 52 4.42 -11.14 15.65
CA ALA A 52 3.91 -11.16 17.04
C ALA A 52 2.36 -11.24 17.11
N ALA A 53 1.68 -11.13 15.99
CA ALA A 53 0.26 -11.41 15.86
C ALA A 53 0.03 -12.25 14.58
N THR A 54 -0.72 -13.34 14.72
CA THR A 54 -1.07 -14.29 13.64
C THR A 54 -2.57 -14.32 13.41
N GLY A 55 -3.01 -15.05 12.37
CA GLY A 55 -4.41 -15.18 11.99
C GLY A 55 -4.91 -14.00 11.17
N ALA A 56 -6.22 -13.78 11.22
CA ALA A 56 -6.87 -12.76 10.39
C ALA A 56 -6.99 -11.40 11.11
N THR A 57 -6.66 -10.34 10.39
CA THR A 57 -6.88 -8.94 10.79
C THR A 57 -7.75 -8.27 9.74
N TRP A 58 -8.79 -7.56 10.18
CA TRP A 58 -9.68 -6.81 9.31
C TRP A 58 -9.53 -5.31 9.55
N ILE A 59 -9.19 -4.59 8.49
CA ILE A 59 -9.05 -3.12 8.50
C ILE A 59 -10.17 -2.54 7.65
N CYS A 60 -11.03 -1.74 8.25
CA CYS A 60 -12.11 -1.08 7.52
C CYS A 60 -12.07 0.43 7.71
N GLY A 61 -12.82 1.16 6.86
CA GLY A 61 -12.92 2.60 6.94
C GLY A 61 -13.19 3.26 5.59
N PRO A 62 -13.44 4.58 5.56
CA PRO A 62 -13.76 5.31 4.35
C PRO A 62 -12.61 5.27 3.32
N ALA A 63 -12.88 5.77 2.12
CA ALA A 63 -11.85 5.98 1.12
C ALA A 63 -10.78 6.95 1.68
N ALA A 64 -9.54 6.80 1.24
CA ALA A 64 -8.41 7.62 1.67
C ALA A 64 -8.04 7.60 3.18
N ALA A 65 -8.67 6.74 4.00
CA ALA A 65 -8.31 6.58 5.42
C ALA A 65 -6.95 5.88 5.64
N GLY A 66 -6.25 5.47 4.58
CA GLY A 66 -4.92 4.86 4.66
C GLY A 66 -4.90 3.32 4.69
N LYS A 67 -6.02 2.64 4.40
CA LYS A 67 -6.09 1.16 4.39
C LYS A 67 -5.02 0.53 3.50
N THR A 68 -5.00 0.92 2.22
CA THR A 68 -4.01 0.47 1.22
C THR A 68 -2.58 0.72 1.69
N HIS A 69 -2.30 1.92 2.21
CA HIS A 69 -0.98 2.27 2.73
C HIS A 69 -0.56 1.31 3.86
N LEU A 70 -1.46 1.05 4.80
CA LEU A 70 -1.15 0.19 5.94
C LEU A 70 -0.89 -1.27 5.51
N LEU A 71 -1.66 -1.81 4.55
CA LEU A 71 -1.41 -3.14 3.99
C LEU A 71 -0.06 -3.23 3.28
N GLN A 72 0.27 -2.23 2.47
CA GLN A 72 1.56 -2.17 1.77
C GLN A 72 2.72 -2.00 2.75
N ALA A 73 2.55 -1.21 3.82
CA ALA A 73 3.54 -1.06 4.88
C ALA A 73 3.81 -2.38 5.63
N VAL A 74 2.77 -3.19 5.86
CA VAL A 74 2.93 -4.55 6.42
C VAL A 74 3.77 -5.41 5.48
N CYS A 75 3.45 -5.44 4.18
CA CYS A 75 4.22 -6.21 3.21
C CYS A 75 5.69 -5.76 3.13
N ALA A 76 5.93 -4.45 3.10
CA ALA A 76 7.27 -3.88 3.07
C ALA A 76 8.08 -4.31 4.31
N ARG A 77 7.52 -4.17 5.50
CA ARG A 77 8.18 -4.53 6.76
C ARG A 77 8.48 -6.03 6.87
N VAL A 78 7.55 -6.89 6.43
CA VAL A 78 7.79 -8.34 6.36
C VAL A 78 8.95 -8.65 5.41
N GLY A 79 8.98 -8.02 4.23
CA GLY A 79 10.07 -8.19 3.25
C GLY A 79 11.43 -7.71 3.77
N GLU A 80 11.48 -6.58 4.47
CA GLU A 80 12.70 -6.05 5.12
C GLU A 80 13.27 -7.02 6.17
N SER A 81 12.39 -7.78 6.83
CA SER A 81 12.79 -8.82 7.79
C SER A 81 13.16 -10.16 7.11
N GLY A 82 13.19 -10.21 5.76
CA GLY A 82 13.49 -11.43 4.99
C GLY A 82 12.31 -12.40 4.86
N GLY A 83 11.13 -12.05 5.33
CA GLY A 83 9.90 -12.84 5.19
C GLY A 83 9.25 -12.66 3.82
N ARG A 84 8.29 -13.53 3.51
CA ARG A 84 7.52 -13.51 2.25
C ARG A 84 6.12 -12.97 2.50
N ALA A 85 5.82 -11.81 1.94
CA ALA A 85 4.50 -11.20 1.97
C ALA A 85 4.02 -10.84 0.57
N GLY A 86 2.70 -10.81 0.37
CA GLY A 86 2.09 -10.39 -0.89
C GLY A 86 0.91 -9.46 -0.67
N TYR A 87 0.81 -8.42 -1.52
CA TYR A 87 -0.28 -7.47 -1.57
C TYR A 87 -1.13 -7.71 -2.82
N PHE A 88 -2.43 -7.89 -2.63
CA PHE A 88 -3.39 -8.26 -3.67
C PHE A 88 -4.58 -7.30 -3.68
N PRO A 89 -4.63 -6.34 -4.62
CA PRO A 89 -5.73 -5.39 -4.79
C PRO A 89 -6.91 -6.06 -5.51
N LEU A 90 -7.87 -6.58 -4.77
CA LEU A 90 -8.98 -7.39 -5.31
C LEU A 90 -9.86 -6.62 -6.29
N ALA A 91 -10.01 -5.30 -6.12
CA ALA A 91 -10.71 -4.46 -7.10
C ALA A 91 -10.10 -4.56 -8.52
N GLN A 92 -8.77 -4.73 -8.62
CA GLN A 92 -8.07 -4.86 -9.91
C GLN A 92 -8.03 -6.32 -10.39
N LEU A 93 -8.02 -7.26 -9.46
CA LEU A 93 -7.89 -8.69 -9.74
C LEU A 93 -9.24 -9.39 -10.00
N ALA A 94 -10.36 -8.74 -9.66
CA ALA A 94 -11.69 -9.33 -9.75
C ALA A 94 -12.01 -9.90 -11.14
N SER A 95 -11.57 -9.26 -12.21
CA SER A 95 -11.79 -9.69 -13.59
C SER A 95 -11.01 -10.95 -13.97
N LEU A 96 -9.97 -11.33 -13.21
CA LEU A 96 -9.15 -12.52 -13.47
C LEU A 96 -9.74 -13.81 -12.84
N GLY A 97 -10.79 -13.67 -12.01
CA GLY A 97 -11.42 -14.79 -11.31
C GLY A 97 -10.71 -15.21 -10.02
N ALA A 98 -11.40 -15.99 -9.21
CA ALA A 98 -10.95 -16.40 -7.87
C ALA A 98 -9.68 -17.26 -7.85
N GLY A 99 -9.30 -17.87 -8.98
CA GLY A 99 -8.06 -18.64 -9.12
C GLY A 99 -6.79 -17.86 -8.79
N VAL A 100 -6.82 -16.52 -8.82
CA VAL A 100 -5.69 -15.67 -8.40
C VAL A 100 -5.33 -15.84 -6.92
N LEU A 101 -6.22 -16.42 -6.11
CA LEU A 101 -5.98 -16.69 -4.70
C LEU A 101 -5.25 -18.03 -4.45
N GLU A 102 -5.05 -18.83 -5.49
CA GLU A 102 -4.34 -20.11 -5.37
C GLU A 102 -2.86 -19.88 -5.02
N GLY A 103 -2.35 -20.66 -4.09
CA GLY A 103 -0.95 -20.61 -3.68
C GLY A 103 -0.57 -19.44 -2.76
N LEU A 104 -1.50 -18.54 -2.41
CA LEU A 104 -1.20 -17.42 -1.49
C LEU A 104 -0.72 -17.90 -0.11
N THR A 105 -1.13 -19.07 0.31
CA THR A 105 -0.75 -19.69 1.59
C THR A 105 0.70 -20.18 1.64
N LEU A 106 1.46 -20.03 0.54
CA LEU A 106 2.91 -20.17 0.51
C LEU A 106 3.63 -18.94 1.08
N LEU A 107 2.91 -17.82 1.22
CA LEU A 107 3.38 -16.60 1.83
C LEU A 107 3.15 -16.63 3.35
N GLU A 108 4.04 -15.98 4.09
CA GLU A 108 3.91 -15.85 5.54
C GLU A 108 2.88 -14.79 5.94
N CYS A 109 2.70 -13.78 5.06
CA CYS A 109 1.72 -12.73 5.25
C CYS A 109 1.02 -12.41 3.93
N VAL A 110 -0.31 -12.47 3.93
CA VAL A 110 -1.16 -12.15 2.78
C VAL A 110 -1.95 -10.90 3.10
N CYS A 111 -1.88 -9.89 2.23
CA CYS A 111 -2.64 -8.65 2.35
C CYS A 111 -3.63 -8.53 1.18
N LEU A 112 -4.93 -8.62 1.48
CA LEU A 112 -6.02 -8.52 0.51
C LEU A 112 -6.69 -7.15 0.65
N ASP A 113 -6.59 -6.32 -0.37
CA ASP A 113 -7.20 -4.98 -0.38
C ASP A 113 -8.51 -4.97 -1.16
N ASP A 114 -9.42 -4.05 -0.78
CA ASP A 114 -10.72 -3.84 -1.43
C ASP A 114 -11.59 -5.11 -1.49
N LEU A 115 -11.64 -5.90 -0.42
CA LEU A 115 -12.36 -7.18 -0.37
C LEU A 115 -13.86 -7.01 -0.65
N ASP A 116 -14.44 -5.86 -0.36
CA ASP A 116 -15.84 -5.55 -0.67
C ASP A 116 -16.18 -5.64 -2.18
N HIS A 117 -15.21 -5.65 -3.08
CA HIS A 117 -15.45 -5.84 -4.53
C HIS A 117 -15.77 -7.28 -4.92
N VAL A 118 -15.42 -8.24 -4.08
CA VAL A 118 -15.64 -9.66 -4.35
C VAL A 118 -16.55 -10.34 -3.31
N ALA A 119 -16.90 -9.65 -2.25
CA ALA A 119 -17.88 -10.11 -1.27
C ALA A 119 -19.27 -10.24 -1.91
N GLY A 120 -19.99 -11.32 -1.62
CA GLY A 120 -21.26 -11.67 -2.26
C GLY A 120 -21.10 -12.50 -3.53
N GLU A 121 -19.89 -12.82 -3.98
CA GLU A 121 -19.62 -13.72 -5.08
C GLU A 121 -19.15 -15.10 -4.58
N LEU A 122 -19.97 -16.12 -4.76
CA LEU A 122 -19.77 -17.43 -4.13
C LEU A 122 -18.45 -18.10 -4.49
N GLU A 123 -17.97 -17.91 -5.71
CA GLU A 123 -16.69 -18.47 -6.16
C GLU A 123 -15.51 -17.83 -5.39
N TRP A 124 -15.52 -16.51 -5.26
CA TRP A 124 -14.54 -15.78 -4.49
C TRP A 124 -14.59 -16.12 -3.00
N GLU A 125 -15.79 -16.23 -2.44
CA GLU A 125 -15.95 -16.57 -1.03
C GLU A 125 -15.47 -17.98 -0.70
N ARG A 126 -15.64 -18.95 -1.60
CA ARG A 126 -15.09 -20.30 -1.46
C ARG A 126 -13.56 -20.28 -1.45
N ALA A 127 -12.95 -19.55 -2.37
CA ALA A 127 -11.50 -19.40 -2.44
C ALA A 127 -10.94 -18.67 -1.20
N LEU A 128 -11.58 -17.57 -0.77
CA LEU A 128 -11.22 -16.86 0.45
C LEU A 128 -11.35 -17.73 1.70
N PHE A 129 -12.38 -18.59 1.76
CA PHE A 129 -12.57 -19.52 2.87
C PHE A 129 -11.44 -20.55 2.93
N ALA A 130 -11.00 -21.08 1.78
CA ALA A 130 -9.86 -22.00 1.71
C ALA A 130 -8.57 -21.31 2.18
N VAL A 131 -8.29 -20.10 1.68
CA VAL A 131 -7.11 -19.29 2.10
C VAL A 131 -7.14 -19.03 3.61
N LEU A 132 -8.27 -18.58 4.14
CA LEU A 132 -8.40 -18.28 5.58
C LEU A 132 -8.14 -19.51 6.45
N ARG A 133 -8.71 -20.68 6.05
CA ARG A 133 -8.50 -21.94 6.76
C ARG A 133 -7.04 -22.36 6.77
N GLU A 134 -6.39 -22.35 5.61
CA GLU A 134 -4.98 -22.73 5.52
C GLU A 134 -4.06 -21.78 6.29
N ILE A 135 -4.34 -20.48 6.27
CA ILE A 135 -3.59 -19.49 7.06
C ILE A 135 -3.75 -19.77 8.55
N GLN A 136 -4.95 -20.12 9.02
CA GLN A 136 -5.18 -20.47 10.41
C GLN A 136 -4.45 -21.76 10.81
N GLU A 137 -4.47 -22.80 9.95
CA GLU A 137 -3.78 -24.07 10.19
C GLU A 137 -2.24 -23.91 10.25
N LYS A 138 -1.68 -22.95 9.51
CA LYS A 138 -0.23 -22.67 9.44
C LYS A 138 0.23 -21.57 10.41
N GLU A 139 -0.67 -21.04 11.24
CA GLU A 139 -0.41 -19.85 12.07
C GLU A 139 0.12 -18.66 11.25
N GLY A 140 -0.29 -18.58 9.99
CA GLY A 140 0.06 -17.50 9.07
C GLY A 140 -0.68 -16.20 9.39
N ARG A 141 -0.46 -15.19 8.57
CA ARG A 141 -0.99 -13.84 8.77
C ARG A 141 -1.80 -13.40 7.55
N LEU A 142 -3.05 -13.01 7.79
CA LEU A 142 -3.94 -12.47 6.78
C LEU A 142 -4.41 -11.07 7.19
N VAL A 143 -4.11 -10.06 6.39
CA VAL A 143 -4.63 -8.70 6.59
C VAL A 143 -5.59 -8.38 5.46
N VAL A 144 -6.81 -8.05 5.82
CA VAL A 144 -7.87 -7.72 4.87
C VAL A 144 -8.27 -6.27 5.03
N ALA A 145 -8.44 -5.56 3.92
CA ALA A 145 -9.02 -4.23 3.91
C ALA A 145 -10.34 -4.18 3.13
N ALA A 146 -11.31 -3.42 3.67
CA ALA A 146 -12.62 -3.19 3.07
C ALA A 146 -13.20 -1.83 3.48
N LYS A 147 -14.28 -1.39 2.86
CA LYS A 147 -14.98 -0.15 3.25
C LYS A 147 -15.73 -0.27 4.56
N ALA A 148 -16.26 -1.47 4.85
CA ALA A 148 -17.11 -1.74 6.01
C ALA A 148 -16.58 -2.92 6.85
N PRO A 149 -16.98 -3.04 8.12
CA PRO A 149 -16.72 -4.24 8.93
C PRO A 149 -17.40 -5.47 8.33
N PRO A 150 -16.89 -6.70 8.61
CA PRO A 150 -17.41 -7.93 8.01
C PRO A 150 -18.91 -8.16 8.24
N ALA A 151 -19.42 -7.75 9.41
CA ALA A 151 -20.82 -7.89 9.77
C ALA A 151 -21.79 -7.06 8.91
N LEU A 152 -21.29 -6.06 8.18
CA LEU A 152 -22.08 -5.21 7.29
C LEU A 152 -22.00 -5.62 5.81
N LEU A 153 -21.19 -6.65 5.49
CA LEU A 153 -21.10 -7.19 4.14
C LEU A 153 -22.13 -8.31 3.94
N SER A 154 -22.60 -8.43 2.70
CA SER A 154 -23.53 -9.51 2.33
C SER A 154 -22.74 -10.75 1.92
N TRP A 155 -22.72 -11.76 2.78
CA TRP A 155 -22.03 -13.03 2.53
C TRP A 155 -22.97 -14.09 1.97
N LYS A 156 -22.59 -14.76 0.89
CA LYS A 156 -23.24 -15.98 0.40
C LYS A 156 -22.81 -17.23 1.20
N LEU A 157 -21.61 -17.17 1.79
CA LEU A 157 -21.06 -18.15 2.70
C LEU A 157 -21.08 -17.58 4.14
N PRO A 158 -22.12 -17.88 4.95
CA PRO A 158 -22.23 -17.33 6.32
C PRO A 158 -21.06 -17.68 7.22
N ASP A 159 -20.45 -18.86 7.04
CA ASP A 159 -19.27 -19.30 7.79
C ASP A 159 -18.06 -18.38 7.55
N LEU A 160 -17.84 -17.91 6.32
CA LEU A 160 -16.77 -16.96 6.02
C LEU A 160 -17.00 -15.63 6.73
N GLY A 161 -18.23 -15.09 6.66
CA GLY A 161 -18.62 -13.87 7.34
C GLY A 161 -18.42 -13.98 8.86
N SER A 162 -18.80 -15.11 9.46
CA SER A 162 -18.62 -15.38 10.89
C SER A 162 -17.13 -15.40 11.28
N ARG A 163 -16.28 -16.05 10.48
CA ARG A 163 -14.83 -16.11 10.73
C ARG A 163 -14.16 -14.75 10.62
N PHE A 164 -14.52 -13.94 9.63
CA PHE A 164 -14.02 -12.57 9.55
C PHE A 164 -14.55 -11.66 10.66
N THR A 165 -15.77 -11.91 11.14
CA THR A 165 -16.32 -11.17 12.30
C THR A 165 -15.58 -11.52 13.60
N ALA A 166 -15.00 -12.71 13.69
CA ALA A 166 -14.17 -13.13 14.83
C ALA A 166 -12.70 -12.67 14.74
N ALA A 167 -12.30 -12.03 13.63
CA ALA A 167 -10.96 -11.49 13.44
C ALA A 167 -10.69 -10.25 14.32
N ALA A 168 -9.44 -9.82 14.39
CA ALA A 168 -9.09 -8.52 14.98
C ALA A 168 -9.54 -7.40 14.03
N ILE A 169 -10.57 -6.63 14.41
CA ILE A 169 -11.17 -5.60 13.55
C ILE A 169 -10.72 -4.21 13.99
N PHE A 170 -10.21 -3.43 13.03
CA PHE A 170 -9.81 -2.04 13.22
C PHE A 170 -10.52 -1.14 12.21
N GLN A 171 -11.22 -0.14 12.72
CA GLN A 171 -11.86 0.88 11.90
C GLN A 171 -10.98 2.12 11.82
N LEU A 172 -10.43 2.38 10.64
CA LEU A 172 -9.65 3.59 10.39
C LEU A 172 -10.56 4.80 10.24
N ARG A 173 -10.08 5.92 10.76
CA ARG A 173 -10.69 7.24 10.64
C ARG A 173 -9.87 8.09 9.68
N GLU A 174 -10.54 8.96 8.94
CA GLU A 174 -9.87 9.98 8.16
C GLU A 174 -9.09 10.94 9.07
N LEU A 175 -8.00 11.47 8.54
CA LEU A 175 -7.23 12.50 9.21
C LEU A 175 -8.03 13.82 9.23
N ASP A 176 -8.04 14.52 10.36
CA ASP A 176 -8.57 15.88 10.41
C ASP A 176 -7.61 16.89 9.75
N GLU A 177 -8.00 18.15 9.64
CA GLU A 177 -7.21 19.18 8.95
C GLU A 177 -5.80 19.32 9.51
N ARG A 178 -5.64 19.22 10.83
CA ARG A 178 -4.33 19.32 11.49
C ARG A 178 -3.50 18.07 11.21
N GLU A 179 -4.10 16.90 11.36
CA GLU A 179 -3.44 15.62 11.07
C GLU A 179 -3.04 15.52 9.58
N GLN A 180 -3.87 16.02 8.66
CA GLN A 180 -3.54 16.10 7.24
C GLN A 180 -2.32 16.98 6.98
N GLN A 181 -2.25 18.14 7.64
CA GLN A 181 -1.07 19.03 7.58
C GLN A 181 0.19 18.31 8.08
N GLU A 182 0.09 17.66 9.24
CA GLU A 182 1.18 16.87 9.83
C GLU A 182 1.64 15.74 8.92
N ALA A 183 0.70 15.04 8.25
CA ALA A 183 0.99 13.98 7.28
C ALA A 183 1.74 14.49 6.04
N LEU A 184 1.33 15.64 5.49
CA LEU A 184 2.02 16.29 4.37
C LEU A 184 3.44 16.70 4.75
N GLN A 185 3.61 17.26 5.93
CA GLN A 185 4.94 17.67 6.44
C GLN A 185 5.81 16.45 6.75
N LEU A 186 5.24 15.37 7.29
CA LEU A 186 5.95 14.12 7.50
C LEU A 186 6.49 13.59 6.17
N ARG A 187 5.64 13.53 5.13
CA ARG A 187 6.03 13.06 3.80
C ARG A 187 7.12 13.95 3.18
N ALA A 188 7.00 15.27 3.30
CA ALA A 188 8.01 16.21 2.84
C ALA A 188 9.37 15.95 3.51
N ARG A 189 9.39 15.82 4.85
CA ARG A 189 10.61 15.52 5.61
C ARG A 189 11.27 14.21 5.19
N LEU A 190 10.48 13.16 4.97
CA LEU A 190 11.00 11.85 4.53
C LEU A 190 11.64 11.93 3.13
N ARG A 191 11.25 12.91 2.32
CA ARG A 191 11.84 13.19 1.01
C ARG A 191 13.01 14.19 1.06
N GLY A 192 13.33 14.70 2.24
CA GLY A 192 14.47 15.60 2.44
C GLY A 192 14.18 17.08 2.19
N PHE A 193 12.91 17.50 2.17
CA PHE A 193 12.56 18.92 2.05
C PHE A 193 11.59 19.37 3.14
N GLU A 194 11.55 20.68 3.38
CA GLU A 194 10.63 21.30 4.32
C GLU A 194 9.37 21.78 3.60
N LEU A 195 8.20 21.50 4.20
CA LEU A 195 6.93 22.08 3.82
C LEU A 195 6.48 23.06 4.93
N PRO A 196 6.63 24.39 4.74
CA PRO A 196 6.25 25.37 5.74
C PRO A 196 4.74 25.34 6.05
N ASP A 197 4.38 25.77 7.26
CA ASP A 197 3.00 25.77 7.76
C ASP A 197 2.05 26.63 6.91
N ASP A 198 2.50 27.76 6.44
CA ASP A 198 1.73 28.66 5.58
C ASP A 198 1.47 28.01 4.21
N THR A 199 2.48 27.33 3.69
CA THR A 199 2.43 26.62 2.41
C THR A 199 1.49 25.41 2.50
N SER A 200 1.61 24.58 3.55
CA SER A 200 0.74 23.41 3.73
C SER A 200 -0.73 23.84 3.92
N ARG A 201 -1.01 24.88 4.72
CA ARG A 201 -2.35 25.44 4.89
C ARG A 201 -2.90 26.04 3.59
N TRP A 202 -2.06 26.67 2.78
CA TRP A 202 -2.48 27.20 1.47
C TRP A 202 -2.90 26.06 0.54
N LEU A 203 -2.12 24.95 0.48
CA LEU A 203 -2.46 23.76 -0.30
C LEU A 203 -3.81 23.16 0.13
N GLN A 204 -4.04 22.97 1.44
CA GLN A 204 -5.29 22.42 1.97
C GLN A 204 -6.53 23.26 1.65
N ARG A 205 -6.39 24.58 1.52
CA ARG A 205 -7.49 25.47 1.16
C ARG A 205 -7.81 25.49 -0.33
N ARG A 206 -6.83 25.17 -1.15
CA ARG A 206 -6.90 25.32 -2.61
C ARG A 206 -7.27 24.04 -3.32
N PHE A 207 -6.87 22.89 -2.79
CA PHE A 207 -7.01 21.57 -3.41
C PHE A 207 -7.98 20.66 -2.64
N PRO A 208 -8.52 19.62 -3.29
CA PRO A 208 -9.35 18.63 -2.61
C PRO A 208 -8.65 18.04 -1.39
N ARG A 209 -9.43 17.83 -0.32
CA ARG A 209 -8.91 17.38 0.99
C ARG A 209 -8.62 15.87 1.06
N ASP A 210 -8.65 15.16 -0.06
CA ASP A 210 -8.26 13.76 -0.05
C ASP A 210 -6.73 13.62 -0.08
N MET A 211 -6.21 12.76 0.78
CA MET A 211 -4.76 12.61 0.98
C MET A 211 -4.04 12.06 -0.25
N ARG A 212 -4.72 11.32 -1.13
CA ARG A 212 -4.13 10.82 -2.37
C ARG A 212 -3.76 11.99 -3.29
N THR A 213 -4.75 12.83 -3.62
CA THR A 213 -4.55 14.02 -4.46
C THR A 213 -3.50 14.96 -3.87
N MET A 214 -3.52 15.13 -2.53
CA MET A 214 -2.53 15.97 -1.85
C MET A 214 -1.11 15.39 -1.94
N TYR A 215 -0.94 14.09 -1.88
CA TYR A 215 0.36 13.45 -2.05
C TYR A 215 0.85 13.50 -3.50
N GLU A 216 -0.01 13.25 -4.49
CA GLU A 216 0.31 13.39 -5.91
C GLU A 216 0.74 14.82 -6.26
N LEU A 217 0.05 15.82 -5.69
CA LEU A 217 0.43 17.22 -5.82
C LEU A 217 1.80 17.49 -5.18
N LEU A 218 2.05 16.98 -3.98
CA LEU A 218 3.32 17.13 -3.31
C LEU A 218 4.48 16.52 -4.11
N ASP A 219 4.23 15.38 -4.76
CA ASP A 219 5.18 14.71 -5.65
C ASP A 219 5.56 15.60 -6.84
N THR A 220 4.56 16.20 -7.48
CA THR A 220 4.75 17.15 -8.60
C THR A 220 5.53 18.39 -8.18
N LEU A 221 5.23 18.91 -6.99
CA LEU A 221 5.90 20.11 -6.46
C LEU A 221 7.34 19.82 -6.05
N ASP A 222 7.62 18.63 -5.50
CA ASP A 222 8.98 18.20 -5.16
C ASP A 222 9.86 18.11 -6.42
N GLU A 223 9.36 17.51 -7.49
CA GLU A 223 10.06 17.45 -8.77
C GLU A 223 10.39 18.84 -9.32
N ALA A 224 9.40 19.73 -9.30
CA ALA A 224 9.59 21.09 -9.77
C ALA A 224 10.60 21.87 -8.89
N ALA A 225 10.55 21.69 -7.58
CA ALA A 225 11.48 22.34 -6.64
C ALA A 225 12.91 21.84 -6.83
N LEU A 226 13.10 20.53 -7.06
CA LEU A 226 14.40 19.93 -7.32
C LEU A 226 15.01 20.48 -8.62
N VAL A 227 14.24 20.52 -9.71
CA VAL A 227 14.68 21.08 -11.00
C VAL A 227 15.03 22.55 -10.89
N ALA A 228 14.20 23.34 -10.19
CA ALA A 228 14.39 24.77 -10.03
C ALA A 228 15.42 25.14 -8.94
N GLN A 229 15.86 24.17 -8.12
CA GLN A 229 16.70 24.39 -6.93
C GLN A 229 16.12 25.44 -5.98
N ARG A 230 14.79 25.41 -5.77
CA ARG A 230 14.05 26.39 -4.96
C ARG A 230 13.27 25.71 -3.85
N ARG A 231 13.07 26.45 -2.74
CA ARG A 231 12.20 26.01 -1.64
C ARG A 231 10.72 26.05 -2.05
N LEU A 232 9.93 25.15 -1.50
CA LEU A 232 8.47 25.13 -1.67
C LEU A 232 7.82 26.28 -0.88
N THR A 233 7.65 27.41 -1.53
CA THR A 233 6.94 28.57 -1.02
C THR A 233 5.68 28.81 -1.84
N VAL A 234 4.66 29.48 -1.28
CA VAL A 234 3.42 29.80 -1.99
C VAL A 234 3.67 30.50 -3.34
N PRO A 235 4.57 31.51 -3.46
CA PRO A 235 4.88 32.12 -4.75
C PRO A 235 5.47 31.14 -5.77
N PHE A 236 6.36 30.23 -5.32
CA PHE A 236 6.94 29.21 -6.19
C PHE A 236 5.87 28.22 -6.67
N ILE A 237 5.03 27.72 -5.76
CA ILE A 237 3.94 26.79 -6.09
C ILE A 237 2.99 27.40 -7.12
N ARG A 238 2.58 28.66 -6.96
CA ARG A 238 1.77 29.36 -7.95
C ARG A 238 2.44 29.40 -9.33
N SER A 239 3.74 29.65 -9.38
CA SER A 239 4.47 29.65 -10.64
C SER A 239 4.52 28.28 -11.33
N VAL A 240 4.57 27.19 -10.55
CA VAL A 240 4.56 25.81 -11.07
C VAL A 240 3.18 25.43 -11.59
N LEU A 241 2.13 25.80 -10.86
CA LEU A 241 0.74 25.49 -11.18
C LEU A 241 0.13 26.45 -12.24
N LYS A 242 0.89 27.46 -12.68
CA LYS A 242 0.46 28.50 -13.65
C LYS A 242 -0.76 29.30 -13.18
N GLU A 243 -0.78 29.65 -11.89
CA GLU A 243 -1.81 30.48 -11.26
C GLU A 243 -1.35 31.92 -11.04
#